data_192fac6ffcc3bb112b3515addecfdb04
#
_entry.id   192fac6ffcc3bb112b3515addecfdb04
#
_cell.length_a   1.000
_cell.length_b   1.000
_cell.length_c   1.000
_cell.angle_alpha   90.00
_cell.angle_beta   90.00
_cell.angle_gamma   90.00
#
_symmetry.space_group_name_H-M   'P 1'
#
loop_
_entity.id
_entity.type
_entity.pdbx_description
1 polymer ?
#
loop_
_entity_poly.entity_id
_entity_poly.type
_entity_poly.pdbx_seq_one_letter_code
_entity_poly.pdbx_strand_id
1 'polypeptide(L)'
;SRRYVAQHGSISVLAGNFPSNNDADAKRALEYIKKKFNPSFLGDPKNGGILPKSKDRSGPLSRAFLTANPLWKGEIRDAEKDSFVVDLNADQKFSLLQNKGRFSLVVATFHGGSVMQVSGSDASRALSFFDRNFGKSLDECAVRAMDLTEALRAAKKHGYGEDFEAWVFHEKYKSLVTIGSFTSKDDPRIRPLMARFAGKTRRDPRSGNEVLIGESFTIPKLTKPGQLPKDSWVFDGTPYVMEVPKLR
;
A
#
# COMPACT_ATOMS: atom_id res chain seq x y z
N SER A 1 0.34 -19.14 -26.37
CA SER A 1 -0.76 -18.43 -25.69
C SER A 1 -0.13 -17.60 -24.58
N ARG A 2 -0.04 -16.26 -24.76
CA ARG A 2 0.41 -15.33 -23.73
C ARG A 2 -0.67 -15.24 -22.68
N ARG A 3 -0.44 -15.80 -21.50
CA ARG A 3 -1.31 -15.56 -20.33
C ARG A 3 -0.79 -14.33 -19.62
N TYR A 4 -1.60 -13.29 -19.61
CA TYR A 4 -1.36 -12.11 -18.79
C TYR A 4 -1.57 -12.50 -17.32
N VAL A 5 -0.53 -12.37 -16.51
CA VAL A 5 -0.69 -12.31 -15.06
C VAL A 5 -1.34 -10.95 -14.81
N ALA A 6 -2.59 -10.94 -14.36
CA ALA A 6 -3.24 -9.72 -13.95
C ALA A 6 -2.50 -9.18 -12.71
N GLN A 7 -1.58 -8.25 -12.91
CA GLN A 7 -1.25 -7.32 -11.85
C GLN A 7 -2.54 -6.58 -11.54
N HIS A 8 -3.01 -6.63 -10.30
CA HIS A 8 -4.15 -5.85 -9.86
C HIS A 8 -3.76 -4.37 -9.86
N GLY A 9 -3.70 -3.79 -11.04
CA GLY A 9 -3.59 -2.36 -11.22
C GLY A 9 -5.00 -1.77 -11.16
N SER A 10 -5.19 -0.73 -10.37
CA SER A 10 -6.40 0.08 -10.45
C SER A 10 -6.26 1.06 -11.62
N ILE A 11 -7.30 1.16 -12.45
CA ILE A 11 -7.40 2.20 -13.48
C ILE A 11 -8.19 3.36 -12.86
N SER A 12 -7.60 4.53 -12.84
CA SER A 12 -8.25 5.75 -12.37
C SER A 12 -8.46 6.72 -13.53
N VAL A 13 -9.66 7.27 -13.62
CA VAL A 13 -9.96 8.37 -14.55
C VAL A 13 -9.88 9.68 -13.77
N LEU A 14 -9.01 10.58 -14.21
CA LEU A 14 -8.81 11.89 -13.59
C LEU A 14 -9.62 12.94 -14.35
N ALA A 15 -10.29 13.83 -13.63
CA ALA A 15 -11.07 14.94 -14.20
C ALA A 15 -10.70 16.25 -13.50
N GLY A 16 -10.35 17.25 -14.31
CA GLY A 16 -9.96 18.58 -13.84
C GLY A 16 -8.47 18.68 -13.46
N ASN A 17 -8.01 19.92 -13.34
CA ASN A 17 -6.68 20.26 -12.88
C ASN A 17 -6.80 21.49 -11.96
N PHE A 18 -6.57 21.26 -10.67
CA PHE A 18 -6.77 22.26 -9.63
C PHE A 18 -5.47 22.45 -8.85
N PRO A 19 -5.21 23.65 -8.31
CA PRO A 19 -3.95 23.96 -7.64
C PRO A 19 -3.77 23.22 -6.30
N SER A 20 -4.87 22.85 -5.63
CA SER A 20 -4.81 22.10 -4.36
C SER A 20 -6.09 21.32 -4.07
N ASN A 21 -6.02 20.37 -3.13
CA ASN A 21 -7.20 19.64 -2.63
C ASN A 21 -8.17 20.55 -1.83
N ASN A 22 -7.68 21.69 -1.37
CA ASN A 22 -8.50 22.66 -0.62
C ASN A 22 -9.14 23.71 -1.51
N ASP A 23 -8.83 23.70 -2.80
CA ASP A 23 -9.38 24.64 -3.77
C ASP A 23 -10.90 24.57 -3.83
N ALA A 24 -11.56 25.76 -3.89
CA ALA A 24 -13.00 25.85 -3.88
C ALA A 24 -13.64 25.28 -5.15
N ASP A 25 -12.96 25.43 -6.29
CA ASP A 25 -13.42 24.89 -7.57
C ASP A 25 -13.26 23.38 -7.62
N ALA A 26 -12.18 22.83 -7.03
CA ALA A 26 -12.00 21.39 -6.88
C ALA A 26 -13.15 20.78 -6.08
N LYS A 27 -13.53 21.39 -4.96
CA LYS A 27 -14.65 20.93 -4.12
C LYS A 27 -15.99 21.02 -4.86
N ARG A 28 -16.24 22.12 -5.59
CA ARG A 28 -17.45 22.28 -6.40
C ARG A 28 -17.53 21.25 -7.53
N ALA A 29 -16.42 21.01 -8.22
CA ALA A 29 -16.33 19.98 -9.26
C ALA A 29 -16.60 18.59 -8.71
N LEU A 30 -16.03 18.25 -7.52
CA LEU A 30 -16.29 16.99 -6.84
C LEU A 30 -17.76 16.80 -6.50
N GLU A 31 -18.40 17.82 -5.94
CA GLU A 31 -19.85 17.78 -5.64
C GLU A 31 -20.70 17.60 -6.88
N TYR A 32 -20.38 18.33 -7.95
CA TYR A 32 -21.04 18.17 -9.23
C TYR A 32 -20.93 16.75 -9.76
N ILE A 33 -19.71 16.18 -9.77
CA ILE A 33 -19.45 14.81 -10.24
C ILE A 33 -20.21 13.80 -9.40
N LYS A 34 -20.23 13.96 -8.07
CA LYS A 34 -20.91 13.02 -7.17
C LYS A 34 -22.41 13.05 -7.27
N LYS A 35 -23.00 14.24 -7.40
CA LYS A 35 -24.44 14.45 -7.20
C LYS A 35 -25.22 14.73 -8.49
N LYS A 36 -24.58 15.40 -9.46
CA LYS A 36 -25.27 15.90 -10.66
C LYS A 36 -24.82 15.21 -11.96
N PHE A 37 -23.57 14.79 -12.04
CA PHE A 37 -23.06 14.14 -13.24
C PHE A 37 -23.58 12.70 -13.33
N ASN A 38 -24.59 12.50 -14.17
CA ASN A 38 -25.27 11.21 -14.32
C ASN A 38 -25.50 10.90 -15.82
N PRO A 39 -24.43 10.65 -16.58
CA PRO A 39 -24.55 10.30 -17.99
C PRO A 39 -25.21 8.92 -18.16
N SER A 40 -26.08 8.78 -19.16
CA SER A 40 -26.86 7.56 -19.39
C SER A 40 -26.00 6.30 -19.57
N PHE A 41 -24.83 6.44 -20.20
CA PHE A 41 -23.92 5.30 -20.42
C PHE A 41 -23.25 4.77 -19.13
N LEU A 42 -23.23 5.54 -18.05
CA LEU A 42 -22.76 5.09 -16.72
C LEU A 42 -23.91 4.59 -15.83
N GLY A 43 -25.13 4.68 -16.30
CA GLY A 43 -26.31 4.30 -15.52
C GLY A 43 -26.49 2.79 -15.34
N ASP A 44 -27.73 2.42 -14.99
CA ASP A 44 -28.12 1.04 -14.71
C ASP A 44 -27.93 0.12 -15.95
N PRO A 45 -27.27 -1.05 -15.80
CA PRO A 45 -27.13 -2.04 -16.89
C PRO A 45 -28.45 -2.43 -17.55
N LYS A 46 -29.57 -2.42 -16.82
CA LYS A 46 -30.91 -2.69 -17.38
C LYS A 46 -31.35 -1.68 -18.44
N ASN A 47 -30.75 -0.47 -18.42
CA ASN A 47 -31.03 0.61 -19.36
C ASN A 47 -29.81 0.92 -20.26
N GLY A 48 -28.92 -0.05 -20.47
CA GLY A 48 -27.72 0.09 -21.29
C GLY A 48 -26.54 0.77 -20.60
N GLY A 49 -26.61 1.01 -19.30
CA GLY A 49 -25.49 1.55 -18.51
C GLY A 49 -24.52 0.47 -18.00
N ILE A 50 -23.45 0.89 -17.33
CA ILE A 50 -22.36 0.01 -16.88
C ILE A 50 -22.42 -0.24 -15.35
N LEU A 51 -22.95 0.72 -14.58
CA LEU A 51 -22.92 0.69 -13.12
C LEU A 51 -24.30 0.38 -12.52
N PRO A 52 -24.42 -0.67 -11.70
CA PRO A 52 -25.69 -1.00 -11.04
C PRO A 52 -26.08 0.10 -10.04
N LYS A 53 -27.37 0.44 -10.02
CA LYS A 53 -27.94 1.30 -8.99
C LYS A 53 -27.86 0.61 -7.63
N SER A 54 -27.39 1.35 -6.61
CA SER A 54 -27.45 0.92 -5.22
C SER A 54 -28.31 1.91 -4.43
N LYS A 55 -29.06 1.43 -3.44
CA LYS A 55 -29.91 2.27 -2.57
C LYS A 55 -29.12 3.37 -1.86
N ASP A 56 -27.82 3.16 -1.62
CA ASP A 56 -26.95 4.05 -0.87
C ASP A 56 -26.09 4.97 -1.78
N ARG A 57 -26.35 5.01 -3.09
CA ARG A 57 -25.57 5.80 -4.04
C ARG A 57 -26.43 6.84 -4.74
N SER A 58 -26.11 8.11 -4.51
CA SER A 58 -26.79 9.24 -5.16
C SER A 58 -26.50 9.38 -6.66
N GLY A 59 -25.49 8.67 -7.19
CA GLY A 59 -25.13 8.68 -8.60
C GLY A 59 -24.03 7.68 -8.94
N PRO A 60 -23.76 7.45 -10.25
CA PRO A 60 -22.78 6.48 -10.71
C PRO A 60 -21.36 6.78 -10.22
N LEU A 61 -21.04 8.07 -10.03
CA LEU A 61 -19.72 8.52 -9.58
C LEU A 61 -19.73 9.04 -8.12
N SER A 62 -20.65 8.60 -7.29
CA SER A 62 -20.76 9.00 -5.88
C SER A 62 -19.50 8.71 -5.04
N ARG A 63 -18.63 7.82 -5.49
CA ARG A 63 -17.34 7.49 -4.86
C ARG A 63 -16.15 8.30 -5.37
N ALA A 64 -16.35 9.27 -6.27
CA ALA A 64 -15.27 10.15 -6.70
C ALA A 64 -14.63 10.87 -5.49
N PHE A 65 -13.33 11.10 -5.56
CA PHE A 65 -12.57 11.79 -4.51
C PHE A 65 -11.48 12.66 -5.14
N LEU A 66 -11.03 13.65 -4.40
CA LEU A 66 -9.89 14.48 -4.80
C LEU A 66 -8.59 13.72 -4.57
N THR A 67 -7.70 13.77 -5.55
CA THR A 67 -6.37 13.15 -5.47
C THR A 67 -5.34 14.00 -6.20
N ALA A 68 -4.09 13.87 -5.80
CA ALA A 68 -3.00 14.44 -6.57
C ALA A 68 -2.88 13.74 -7.94
N ASN A 69 -2.61 14.53 -8.99
CA ASN A 69 -2.38 13.98 -10.32
C ASN A 69 -1.04 13.22 -10.36
N PRO A 70 -1.02 11.88 -10.50
CA PRO A 70 0.22 11.10 -10.51
C PRO A 70 1.08 11.35 -11.75
N LEU A 71 0.51 11.94 -12.79
CA LEU A 71 1.21 12.25 -14.04
C LEU A 71 1.85 13.66 -14.02
N TRP A 72 1.56 14.44 -13.00
CA TRP A 72 2.14 15.77 -12.88
C TRP A 72 3.60 15.68 -12.42
N LYS A 73 4.51 15.97 -13.33
CA LYS A 73 5.97 16.02 -13.09
C LYS A 73 6.47 17.41 -12.64
N GLY A 74 5.56 18.34 -12.36
CA GLY A 74 5.93 19.59 -11.69
C GLY A 74 6.61 19.28 -10.37
N GLU A 75 7.54 20.13 -9.96
CA GLU A 75 8.07 20.07 -8.60
C GLU A 75 6.87 19.88 -7.68
N ILE A 76 6.84 18.76 -6.96
CA ILE A 76 5.99 18.62 -5.80
C ILE A 76 6.49 19.74 -4.90
N ARG A 77 5.91 20.94 -5.03
CA ARG A 77 6.01 21.96 -3.98
C ARG A 77 5.74 21.15 -2.74
N ASP A 78 6.72 21.11 -1.87
CA ASP A 78 6.70 20.39 -0.60
C ASP A 78 5.24 20.25 -0.21
N ALA A 79 4.63 19.08 -0.47
CA ALA A 79 3.22 18.87 -0.21
C ALA A 79 3.08 19.36 1.21
N GLU A 80 2.34 20.45 1.41
CA GLU A 80 2.10 21.00 2.76
C GLU A 80 1.96 19.77 3.60
N LYS A 81 2.98 19.50 4.40
CA LYS A 81 3.24 18.20 5.00
C LYS A 81 1.94 17.85 5.63
N ASP A 82 1.24 16.85 5.08
CA ASP A 82 -0.10 16.52 5.54
C ASP A 82 0.09 16.35 7.04
N SER A 83 -0.35 17.35 7.83
CA SER A 83 -0.11 17.40 9.27
C SER A 83 -0.51 16.07 9.89
N PHE A 84 -1.52 15.43 9.32
CA PHE A 84 -1.96 14.12 9.70
C PHE A 84 -0.87 13.04 9.51
N VAL A 85 -0.14 13.03 8.38
CA VAL A 85 0.96 12.09 8.16
C VAL A 85 2.14 12.41 9.10
N VAL A 86 2.39 13.68 9.37
CA VAL A 86 3.39 14.11 10.34
C VAL A 86 3.03 13.57 11.73
N ASP A 87 1.79 13.80 12.17
CA ASP A 87 1.31 13.37 13.48
C ASP A 87 1.32 11.83 13.63
N LEU A 88 0.95 11.10 12.57
CA LEU A 88 1.02 9.64 12.54
C LEU A 88 2.43 9.08 12.79
N ASN A 89 3.47 9.82 12.42
CA ASN A 89 4.86 9.36 12.47
C ASN A 89 5.70 10.05 13.55
N ALA A 90 5.19 11.11 14.20
CA ALA A 90 5.98 11.94 15.14
C ALA A 90 6.45 11.15 16.37
N ASP A 91 5.55 10.38 16.98
CA ASP A 91 5.80 9.66 18.24
C ASP A 91 6.11 8.17 18.01
N GLN A 92 6.28 7.76 16.75
CA GLN A 92 6.53 6.35 16.44
C GLN A 92 7.96 5.95 16.77
N LYS A 93 8.11 4.90 17.56
CA LYS A 93 9.40 4.23 17.76
C LYS A 93 9.88 3.70 16.41
N PHE A 94 11.12 4.00 16.05
CA PHE A 94 11.71 3.64 14.75
C PHE A 94 11.01 4.28 13.53
N SER A 95 10.42 5.46 13.70
CA SER A 95 9.90 6.24 12.58
C SER A 95 10.98 6.49 11.53
N LEU A 96 10.61 6.31 10.25
CA LEU A 96 11.51 6.63 9.12
C LEU A 96 11.93 8.11 9.12
N LEU A 97 11.17 9.00 9.75
CA LEU A 97 11.53 10.41 9.91
C LEU A 97 12.81 10.62 10.74
N GLN A 98 13.17 9.64 11.57
CA GLN A 98 14.40 9.66 12.38
C GLN A 98 15.61 9.09 11.61
N ASN A 99 15.39 8.54 10.42
CA ASN A 99 16.44 7.99 9.58
C ASN A 99 17.37 9.12 9.08
N LYS A 100 18.67 8.98 9.34
CA LYS A 100 19.69 9.96 8.97
C LYS A 100 20.11 9.89 7.50
N GLY A 101 19.78 8.80 6.81
CA GLY A 101 20.03 8.63 5.38
C GLY A 101 19.12 9.50 4.54
N ARG A 102 19.49 9.67 3.27
CA ARG A 102 18.62 10.28 2.27
C ARG A 102 17.67 9.26 1.64
N PHE A 103 18.08 7.99 1.62
CA PHE A 103 17.31 6.89 1.02
C PHE A 103 17.20 5.73 1.98
N SER A 104 16.15 4.95 1.82
CA SER A 104 15.92 3.67 2.51
C SER A 104 15.27 2.67 1.54
N LEU A 105 15.42 1.37 1.80
CA LEU A 105 14.87 0.31 0.97
C LEU A 105 13.52 -0.14 1.52
N VAL A 106 12.44 0.06 0.80
CA VAL A 106 11.11 -0.47 1.15
C VAL A 106 11.10 -1.98 0.90
N VAL A 107 10.76 -2.74 1.94
CA VAL A 107 10.73 -4.20 1.90
C VAL A 107 9.36 -4.79 2.16
N ALA A 108 8.47 -4.06 2.82
CA ALA A 108 7.09 -4.48 3.03
C ALA A 108 6.13 -3.30 3.03
N THR A 109 4.96 -3.52 2.44
CA THR A 109 3.86 -2.56 2.36
C THR A 109 2.59 -3.19 2.91
N PHE A 110 2.00 -2.56 3.91
CA PHE A 110 0.75 -2.97 4.51
C PHE A 110 -0.35 -2.01 4.06
N HIS A 111 -1.33 -2.53 3.34
CA HIS A 111 -2.47 -1.74 2.87
C HIS A 111 -3.67 -1.95 3.80
N GLY A 112 -4.28 -0.86 4.24
CA GLY A 112 -5.58 -0.89 4.89
C GLY A 112 -6.64 -1.38 3.92
N GLY A 113 -7.18 -2.57 4.14
CA GLY A 113 -8.17 -3.18 3.26
C GLY A 113 -7.55 -4.08 2.19
N SER A 114 -6.78 -5.09 2.57
CA SER A 114 -6.52 -6.24 1.70
C SER A 114 -7.81 -6.96 1.40
N VAL A 115 -8.36 -6.72 0.22
CA VAL A 115 -9.49 -7.49 -0.31
C VAL A 115 -8.98 -8.89 -0.63
N MET A 116 -9.24 -9.85 0.26
CA MET A 116 -9.29 -11.24 -0.19
C MET A 116 -10.38 -11.31 -1.26
N GLN A 117 -10.02 -11.64 -2.50
CA GLN A 117 -11.00 -11.95 -3.53
C GLN A 117 -11.83 -13.16 -3.08
N VAL A 118 -13.02 -12.89 -2.57
CA VAL A 118 -14.06 -13.91 -2.47
C VAL A 118 -14.73 -13.93 -3.84
N SER A 119 -14.37 -14.90 -4.66
CA SER A 119 -15.11 -15.23 -5.89
C SER A 119 -16.44 -15.85 -5.48
N GLY A 120 -17.55 -15.16 -5.72
CA GLY A 120 -18.89 -15.66 -5.47
C GLY A 120 -19.92 -14.57 -5.27
N SER A 121 -21.18 -14.95 -5.19
CA SER A 121 -22.36 -14.10 -5.03
C SER A 121 -22.41 -13.22 -3.75
N ASP A 122 -21.39 -13.31 -2.89
CA ASP A 122 -21.30 -12.57 -1.63
C ASP A 122 -20.46 -11.27 -1.70
N ALA A 123 -20.04 -10.85 -2.90
CA ALA A 123 -19.24 -9.64 -3.10
C ALA A 123 -19.93 -8.36 -2.55
N SER A 124 -21.27 -8.31 -2.58
CA SER A 124 -22.03 -7.17 -2.05
C SER A 124 -22.02 -7.11 -0.51
N ARG A 125 -21.99 -8.27 0.16
CA ARG A 125 -21.86 -8.37 1.63
C ARG A 125 -20.43 -8.03 2.08
N ALA A 126 -19.42 -8.48 1.32
CA ALA A 126 -18.04 -8.13 1.57
C ALA A 126 -17.81 -6.61 1.51
N LEU A 127 -18.35 -5.91 0.51
CA LEU A 127 -18.22 -4.47 0.36
C LEU A 127 -18.83 -3.67 1.52
N SER A 128 -19.99 -4.09 2.08
CA SER A 128 -20.61 -3.43 3.23
C SER A 128 -19.85 -3.67 4.54
N PHE A 129 -19.16 -4.80 4.66
CA PHE A 129 -18.29 -5.11 5.78
C PHE A 129 -17.00 -4.27 5.75
N PHE A 130 -16.49 -3.96 4.56
CA PHE A 130 -15.30 -3.13 4.37
C PHE A 130 -15.49 -1.68 4.81
N ASP A 131 -16.62 -1.05 4.45
CA ASP A 131 -16.88 0.35 4.81
C ASP A 131 -16.95 0.57 6.34
N ARG A 132 -17.38 -0.45 7.11
CA ARG A 132 -17.48 -0.38 8.57
C ARG A 132 -16.15 -0.64 9.30
N ASN A 133 -15.24 -1.37 8.67
CA ASN A 133 -13.99 -1.81 9.30
C ASN A 133 -12.75 -1.14 8.70
N PHE A 134 -12.90 -0.16 7.82
CA PHE A 134 -11.76 0.47 7.13
C PHE A 134 -10.78 1.12 8.10
N GLY A 135 -11.27 1.81 9.13
CA GLY A 135 -10.43 2.40 10.18
C GLY A 135 -9.67 1.33 10.96
N LYS A 136 -10.35 0.29 11.43
CA LYS A 136 -9.71 -0.83 12.15
C LYS A 136 -8.66 -1.53 11.30
N SER A 137 -8.90 -1.69 10.00
CA SER A 137 -7.95 -2.30 9.07
C SER A 137 -6.67 -1.46 8.89
N LEU A 138 -6.75 -0.13 8.93
CA LEU A 138 -5.58 0.75 8.89
C LEU A 138 -4.78 0.67 10.19
N ASP A 139 -5.45 0.66 11.34
CA ASP A 139 -4.80 0.50 12.65
C ASP A 139 -4.09 -0.86 12.75
N GLU A 140 -4.73 -1.93 12.30
CA GLU A 140 -4.13 -3.27 12.24
C GLU A 140 -2.90 -3.29 11.32
N CYS A 141 -2.93 -2.60 10.18
CA CYS A 141 -1.81 -2.48 9.26
C CYS A 141 -0.65 -1.71 9.91
N ALA A 142 -0.95 -0.63 10.63
CA ALA A 142 0.06 0.14 11.36
C ALA A 142 0.74 -0.71 12.42
N VAL A 143 -0.03 -1.43 13.24
CA VAL A 143 0.48 -2.36 14.25
C VAL A 143 1.34 -3.44 13.62
N ARG A 144 0.88 -4.11 12.55
CA ARG A 144 1.66 -5.14 11.85
C ARG A 144 2.96 -4.62 11.26
N ALA A 145 2.99 -3.40 10.73
CA ALA A 145 4.19 -2.77 10.24
C ALA A 145 5.19 -2.47 11.36
N MET A 146 4.69 -2.00 12.51
CA MET A 146 5.51 -1.79 13.70
C MET A 146 6.08 -3.10 14.23
N ASP A 147 5.26 -4.14 14.38
CA ASP A 147 5.67 -5.46 14.85
C ASP A 147 6.77 -6.05 13.94
N LEU A 148 6.60 -5.95 12.62
CA LEU A 148 7.64 -6.37 11.67
C LEU A 148 8.92 -5.55 11.83
N THR A 149 8.80 -4.23 12.01
CA THR A 149 9.95 -3.35 12.21
C THR A 149 10.74 -3.74 13.47
N GLU A 150 10.06 -3.96 14.59
CA GLU A 150 10.68 -4.41 15.83
C GLU A 150 11.31 -5.80 15.69
N ALA A 151 10.61 -6.72 15.03
CA ALA A 151 11.08 -8.07 14.78
C ALA A 151 12.34 -8.09 13.91
N LEU A 152 12.42 -7.26 12.87
CA LEU A 152 13.61 -7.10 12.03
C LEU A 152 14.79 -6.52 12.81
N ARG A 153 14.55 -5.56 13.69
CA ARG A 153 15.59 -4.97 14.56
C ARG A 153 16.11 -5.92 15.63
N ALA A 154 15.34 -6.96 15.94
CA ALA A 154 15.71 -8.01 16.89
C ALA A 154 15.86 -9.39 16.22
N ALA A 155 16.16 -9.42 14.92
CA ALA A 155 16.13 -10.64 14.14
C ALA A 155 17.08 -11.73 14.64
N LYS A 156 18.25 -11.37 15.21
CA LYS A 156 19.17 -12.33 15.84
C LYS A 156 18.50 -13.12 16.97
N LYS A 157 17.69 -12.48 17.80
CA LYS A 157 16.95 -13.14 18.89
C LYS A 157 15.97 -14.18 18.38
N HIS A 158 15.56 -14.06 17.13
CA HIS A 158 14.61 -14.95 16.46
C HIS A 158 15.27 -16.01 15.58
N GLY A 159 16.61 -16.13 15.62
CA GLY A 159 17.37 -17.14 14.90
C GLY A 159 17.88 -16.72 13.52
N TYR A 160 17.86 -15.43 13.21
CA TYR A 160 18.47 -14.87 11.99
C TYR A 160 19.93 -14.50 12.22
N GLY A 161 20.72 -14.40 11.13
CA GLY A 161 22.16 -14.15 11.23
C GLY A 161 22.53 -12.73 11.66
N GLU A 162 21.65 -11.75 11.46
CA GLU A 162 21.88 -10.35 11.77
C GLU A 162 20.60 -9.61 12.12
N ASP A 163 20.75 -8.49 12.82
CA ASP A 163 19.68 -7.52 13.05
C ASP A 163 19.69 -6.50 11.90
N PHE A 164 18.51 -5.98 11.56
CA PHE A 164 18.36 -5.01 10.49
C PHE A 164 18.08 -3.62 11.03
N GLU A 165 18.62 -2.60 10.41
CA GLU A 165 18.26 -1.21 10.65
C GLU A 165 16.90 -0.93 9.96
N ALA A 166 15.81 -1.37 10.60
CA ALA A 166 14.47 -1.24 10.06
C ALA A 166 13.76 0.01 10.58
N TRP A 167 12.93 0.60 9.73
CA TRP A 167 12.16 1.81 10.00
C TRP A 167 10.73 1.64 9.54
N VAL A 168 9.78 2.29 10.22
CA VAL A 168 8.36 2.32 9.85
C VAL A 168 7.96 3.71 9.39
N PHE A 169 7.08 3.76 8.39
CA PHE A 169 6.47 5.00 7.92
C PHE A 169 4.99 4.78 7.61
N HIS A 170 4.14 5.57 8.24
CA HIS A 170 2.70 5.51 8.03
C HIS A 170 2.27 6.61 7.06
N GLU A 171 1.72 6.20 5.92
CA GLU A 171 1.00 7.06 5.01
C GLU A 171 -0.51 6.99 5.31
N LYS A 172 -1.28 7.84 4.66
CA LYS A 172 -2.72 7.94 4.88
C LYS A 172 -3.51 6.63 4.69
N TYR A 173 -3.03 5.73 3.80
CA TYR A 173 -3.75 4.51 3.42
C TYR A 173 -2.90 3.25 3.47
N LYS A 174 -1.65 3.37 3.84
CA LYS A 174 -0.71 2.25 3.93
C LYS A 174 0.38 2.53 4.94
N SER A 175 1.01 1.46 5.42
CA SER A 175 2.21 1.53 6.25
C SER A 175 3.35 0.83 5.55
N LEU A 176 4.51 1.44 5.56
CA LEU A 176 5.73 0.95 4.93
C LEU A 176 6.73 0.50 5.99
N VAL A 177 7.42 -0.60 5.70
CA VAL A 177 8.61 -1.00 6.45
C VAL A 177 9.80 -0.91 5.53
N THR A 178 10.82 -0.17 5.97
CA THR A 178 12.03 0.07 5.19
C THR A 178 13.28 -0.38 5.94
N ILE A 179 14.36 -0.62 5.21
CA ILE A 179 15.64 -1.09 5.78
C ILE A 179 16.78 -0.20 5.31
N GLY A 180 17.66 0.12 6.26
CA GLY A 180 18.91 0.82 6.05
C GLY A 180 18.77 2.33 5.93
N SER A 181 19.91 2.99 6.04
CA SER A 181 20.12 4.43 5.90
C SER A 181 21.19 4.65 4.84
N PHE A 182 20.80 5.17 3.68
CA PHE A 182 21.68 5.33 2.54
C PHE A 182 21.79 6.80 2.13
N THR A 183 22.96 7.20 1.68
CA THR A 183 23.20 8.56 1.18
C THR A 183 22.88 8.71 -0.30
N SER A 184 22.97 7.63 -1.07
CA SER A 184 22.69 7.56 -2.51
C SER A 184 21.81 6.40 -2.87
N LYS A 185 21.07 6.51 -3.98
CA LYS A 185 20.33 5.38 -4.59
C LYS A 185 21.24 4.28 -5.11
N ASP A 186 22.49 4.60 -5.39
CA ASP A 186 23.51 3.69 -5.92
C ASP A 186 24.43 3.15 -4.83
N ASP A 187 24.06 3.28 -3.54
CA ASP A 187 24.85 2.74 -2.44
C ASP A 187 25.03 1.21 -2.63
N PRO A 188 26.28 0.72 -2.62
CA PRO A 188 26.56 -0.70 -2.88
C PRO A 188 25.88 -1.67 -1.90
N ARG A 189 25.51 -1.19 -0.71
CA ARG A 189 24.80 -1.99 0.31
C ARG A 189 23.35 -2.28 -0.07
N ILE A 190 22.76 -1.50 -0.96
CA ILE A 190 21.35 -1.66 -1.38
C ILE A 190 21.16 -2.97 -2.16
N ARG A 191 22.04 -3.24 -3.11
CA ARG A 191 21.90 -4.40 -4.01
C ARG A 191 21.82 -5.75 -3.29
N PRO A 192 22.70 -6.09 -2.33
CA PRO A 192 22.60 -7.34 -1.58
C PRO A 192 21.33 -7.39 -0.69
N LEU A 193 20.91 -6.26 -0.13
CA LEU A 193 19.65 -6.19 0.63
C LEU A 193 18.44 -6.42 -0.28
N MET A 194 18.38 -5.76 -1.43
CA MET A 194 17.32 -6.01 -2.41
C MET A 194 17.24 -7.51 -2.77
N ALA A 195 18.35 -8.14 -3.09
CA ALA A 195 18.39 -9.57 -3.42
C ALA A 195 17.90 -10.46 -2.27
N ARG A 196 18.14 -10.05 -1.03
CA ARG A 196 17.73 -10.79 0.16
C ARG A 196 16.24 -10.72 0.44
N PHE A 197 15.62 -9.56 0.22
CA PHE A 197 14.20 -9.30 0.49
C PHE A 197 13.29 -9.47 -0.71
N ALA A 198 13.86 -9.55 -1.92
CA ALA A 198 13.09 -9.77 -3.15
C ALA A 198 12.41 -11.14 -3.15
N GLY A 199 11.24 -11.18 -3.74
CA GLY A 199 10.54 -12.43 -4.01
C GLY A 199 11.34 -13.33 -4.95
N LYS A 200 11.10 -14.63 -4.83
CA LYS A 200 11.69 -15.65 -5.70
C LYS A 200 10.67 -16.20 -6.67
N THR A 201 11.06 -16.32 -7.91
CA THR A 201 10.24 -16.98 -8.92
C THR A 201 10.23 -18.47 -8.65
N ARG A 202 9.03 -19.04 -8.50
CA ARG A 202 8.83 -20.49 -8.36
C ARG A 202 7.78 -20.96 -9.36
N ARG A 203 7.94 -22.19 -9.81
CA ARG A 203 6.96 -22.83 -10.68
C ARG A 203 5.79 -23.33 -9.82
N ASP A 204 4.58 -22.86 -10.12
CA ASP A 204 3.38 -23.36 -9.49
C ASP A 204 3.11 -24.80 -9.94
N PRO A 205 3.07 -25.79 -9.02
CA PRO A 205 2.90 -27.19 -9.38
C PRO A 205 1.52 -27.50 -10.00
N ARG A 206 0.51 -26.64 -9.78
CA ARG A 206 -0.85 -26.84 -10.32
C ARG A 206 -1.01 -26.27 -11.74
N SER A 207 -0.49 -25.07 -11.97
CA SER A 207 -0.65 -24.38 -13.25
C SER A 207 0.55 -24.50 -14.16
N GLY A 208 1.71 -24.91 -13.64
CA GLY A 208 2.98 -24.95 -14.35
C GLY A 208 3.58 -23.57 -14.68
N ASN A 209 2.93 -22.49 -14.25
CA ASN A 209 3.37 -21.12 -14.50
C ASN A 209 4.43 -20.68 -13.49
N GLU A 210 5.27 -19.75 -13.90
CA GLU A 210 6.18 -19.05 -12.98
C GLU A 210 5.39 -18.00 -12.19
N VAL A 211 5.51 -18.06 -10.85
CA VAL A 211 4.88 -17.15 -9.92
C VAL A 211 5.95 -16.51 -9.04
N LEU A 212 5.93 -15.20 -8.92
CA LEU A 212 6.77 -14.47 -7.97
C LEU A 212 6.17 -14.63 -6.58
N ILE A 213 6.91 -15.28 -5.67
CA ILE A 213 6.52 -15.48 -4.29
C ILE A 213 7.41 -14.61 -3.40
N GLY A 214 6.81 -13.71 -2.60
CA GLY A 214 7.54 -12.92 -1.62
C GLY A 214 8.25 -13.80 -0.60
N GLU A 215 9.44 -13.41 -0.18
CA GLU A 215 10.13 -14.05 0.94
C GLU A 215 9.35 -13.77 2.23
N SER A 216 9.42 -14.72 3.18
CA SER A 216 8.73 -14.61 4.46
C SER A 216 9.72 -14.40 5.61
N PHE A 217 9.27 -13.60 6.58
CA PHE A 217 9.95 -13.46 7.87
C PHE A 217 9.04 -14.05 8.97
N THR A 218 9.60 -14.91 9.80
CA THR A 218 8.83 -15.65 10.80
C THR A 218 9.48 -15.57 12.18
N ILE A 219 8.69 -15.58 13.24
CA ILE A 219 9.14 -15.66 14.64
C ILE A 219 8.61 -16.94 15.27
N PRO A 220 9.48 -17.82 15.77
CA PRO A 220 10.91 -17.89 15.48
C PRO A 220 11.19 -18.24 14.01
N LYS A 221 12.44 -18.06 13.56
CA LYS A 221 12.87 -18.53 12.23
C LYS A 221 12.61 -20.03 12.11
N LEU A 222 11.89 -20.43 11.09
CA LEU A 222 11.57 -21.83 10.84
C LEU A 222 12.82 -22.58 10.37
N THR A 223 13.20 -23.60 11.11
CA THR A 223 14.39 -24.45 10.80
C THR A 223 14.01 -25.90 10.51
N LYS A 224 12.78 -26.31 10.85
CA LYS A 224 12.29 -27.70 10.69
C LYS A 224 10.95 -27.71 9.96
N PRO A 225 10.72 -28.73 9.09
CA PRO A 225 9.40 -28.95 8.49
C PRO A 225 8.34 -29.18 9.60
N GLY A 226 7.14 -28.59 9.40
CA GLY A 226 6.02 -28.73 10.34
C GLY A 226 6.08 -27.81 11.56
N GLN A 227 7.12 -27.01 11.74
CA GLN A 227 7.16 -25.99 12.76
C GLN A 227 6.22 -24.84 12.41
N LEU A 228 5.36 -24.45 13.36
CA LEU A 228 4.47 -23.30 13.22
C LEU A 228 5.13 -22.06 13.81
N PRO A 229 5.14 -20.93 13.10
CA PRO A 229 5.60 -19.66 13.64
C PRO A 229 4.56 -19.09 14.58
N LYS A 230 5.00 -18.30 15.55
CA LYS A 230 4.14 -17.47 16.39
C LYS A 230 3.58 -16.31 15.54
N ASP A 231 4.49 -15.65 14.80
CA ASP A 231 4.16 -14.54 13.90
C ASP A 231 4.84 -14.74 12.55
N SER A 232 4.21 -14.23 11.49
CA SER A 232 4.77 -14.27 10.14
C SER A 232 4.35 -13.08 9.31
N TRP A 233 5.26 -12.61 8.47
CA TRP A 233 5.06 -11.54 7.49
C TRP A 233 5.63 -11.97 6.14
N VAL A 234 5.07 -11.44 5.08
CA VAL A 234 5.57 -11.64 3.72
C VAL A 234 6.07 -10.30 3.20
N PHE A 235 7.28 -10.28 2.66
CA PHE A 235 7.86 -9.10 2.04
C PHE A 235 7.26 -8.84 0.66
N ASP A 236 7.37 -7.60 0.20
CA ASP A 236 7.00 -7.24 -1.16
C ASP A 236 7.86 -8.04 -2.16
N GLY A 237 7.24 -8.55 -3.22
CA GLY A 237 7.97 -9.32 -4.23
C GLY A 237 9.06 -8.51 -4.92
N THR A 238 8.91 -7.19 -4.95
CA THR A 238 9.84 -6.26 -5.60
C THR A 238 10.17 -5.09 -4.66
N PRO A 239 11.18 -5.22 -3.79
CA PRO A 239 11.67 -4.12 -2.96
C PRO A 239 12.13 -2.94 -3.82
N TYR A 240 11.95 -1.71 -3.32
CA TYR A 240 12.36 -0.51 -4.05
C TYR A 240 12.95 0.55 -3.13
N VAL A 241 13.82 1.40 -3.68
CA VAL A 241 14.46 2.49 -2.94
C VAL A 241 13.54 3.70 -2.93
N MET A 242 13.28 4.25 -1.74
CA MET A 242 12.55 5.49 -1.55
C MET A 242 13.42 6.58 -0.93
N GLU A 243 13.09 7.83 -1.20
CA GLU A 243 13.68 8.97 -0.50
C GLU A 243 13.04 9.07 0.90
N VAL A 244 13.88 9.31 1.91
CA VAL A 244 13.44 9.48 3.30
C VAL A 244 12.70 10.81 3.42
N PRO A 245 11.44 10.84 3.85
CA PRO A 245 10.69 12.07 4.06
C PRO A 245 11.38 12.92 5.12
N LYS A 246 11.77 14.14 4.80
CA LYS A 246 12.34 15.09 5.77
C LYS A 246 11.29 16.12 6.15
N LEU A 247 10.95 16.14 7.41
CA LEU A 247 10.17 17.23 8.00
C LEU A 247 11.16 18.41 8.19
N ARG A 248 11.04 19.43 7.36
CA ARG A 248 11.71 20.73 7.60
C ARG A 248 10.78 21.62 8.39
#